data_ad06a3f877f42267f4974dd303aec6f0
#
_entry.id   ad06a3f877f42267f4974dd303aec6f0
#
_cell.length_a   1.000
_cell.length_b   1.000
_cell.length_c   1.000
_cell.angle_alpha   90.00
_cell.angle_beta   90.00
_cell.angle_gamma   90.00
#
_symmetry.space_group_name_H-M   'P 1'
#
loop_
_entity.id
_entity.type
_entity.pdbx_description
1 polymer ?
#
loop_
_entity_poly.entity_id
_entity_poly.type
_entity_poly.pdbx_seq_one_letter_code
_entity_poly.pdbx_strand_id
1 'polypeptide(L)'
;KIKIDYINMILWSIAMVIGVQIGFELSFYFSTAIISLIFTVSLSALAIKTFLNRSRIQIEVFNMSPIERAKGSISFCGGGLIAGITGIGGGSILAPLVGQLKGVKTQQIAVYTNYMMIIGGIGNLYGYLTRAFPYDISLSGQLGYVNFLVVGVVTLGSFGMSFFSMKLRGLMNPVLTRKLLAIILFCIAAYMCILEFVFH
;
A
#
# COMPACT_ATOMS: atom_id res chain seq x y z
N LYS A 1 13.68 -19.32 11.05
CA LYS A 1 14.06 -17.94 10.61
C LYS A 1 13.64 -17.78 9.16
N ILE A 2 12.89 -16.73 8.84
CA ILE A 2 12.46 -16.42 7.47
C ILE A 2 13.67 -15.78 6.78
N LYS A 3 14.21 -16.43 5.73
CA LYS A 3 15.29 -15.88 4.92
C LYS A 3 14.71 -14.83 3.98
N ILE A 4 15.35 -13.67 3.89
CA ILE A 4 14.94 -12.52 3.06
C ILE A 4 16.12 -12.17 2.16
N ASP A 5 15.82 -11.84 0.91
CA ASP A 5 16.78 -11.24 -0.01
C ASP A 5 16.78 -9.73 0.16
N TYR A 6 17.73 -9.22 0.94
CA TYR A 6 17.82 -7.79 1.26
C TYR A 6 18.09 -6.92 0.03
N ILE A 7 18.81 -7.43 -0.96
CA ILE A 7 19.14 -6.67 -2.17
C ILE A 7 17.86 -6.39 -2.97
N ASN A 8 17.05 -7.42 -3.20
CA ASN A 8 15.79 -7.26 -3.90
C ASN A 8 14.81 -6.38 -3.10
N MET A 9 14.78 -6.53 -1.78
CA MET A 9 13.94 -5.73 -0.92
C MET A 9 14.26 -4.24 -1.03
N ILE A 10 15.53 -3.87 -0.95
CA ILE A 10 15.99 -2.47 -1.05
C ILE A 10 15.70 -1.92 -2.46
N LEU A 11 16.03 -2.69 -3.50
CA LEU A 11 15.80 -2.28 -4.89
C LEU A 11 14.31 -1.98 -5.15
N TRP A 12 13.43 -2.87 -4.72
CA TRP A 12 11.98 -2.70 -4.88
C TRP A 12 11.43 -1.57 -4.04
N SER A 13 11.98 -1.34 -2.84
CA SER A 13 11.61 -0.21 -1.99
C SER A 13 12.00 1.12 -2.64
N ILE A 14 13.19 1.22 -3.22
CA ILE A 14 13.62 2.42 -3.95
C ILE A 14 12.71 2.67 -5.16
N ALA A 15 12.45 1.64 -5.96
CA ALA A 15 11.55 1.75 -7.11
C ALA A 15 10.14 2.21 -6.71
N MET A 16 9.63 1.70 -5.58
CA MET A 16 8.36 2.13 -5.02
C MET A 16 8.40 3.60 -4.57
N VAL A 17 9.42 4.02 -3.83
CA VAL A 17 9.56 5.42 -3.36
C VAL A 17 9.57 6.38 -4.54
N ILE A 18 10.33 6.07 -5.60
CA ILE A 18 10.35 6.86 -6.83
C ILE A 18 8.93 6.94 -7.43
N GLY A 19 8.24 5.80 -7.54
CA GLY A 19 6.85 5.78 -8.03
C GLY A 19 5.91 6.63 -7.20
N VAL A 20 6.00 6.53 -5.87
CA VAL A 20 5.13 7.30 -4.95
C VAL A 20 5.42 8.80 -5.06
N GLN A 21 6.68 9.22 -5.13
CA GLN A 21 7.02 10.65 -5.28
C GLN A 21 6.49 11.22 -6.60
N ILE A 22 6.64 10.50 -7.70
CA ILE A 22 6.07 10.89 -8.98
C ILE A 22 4.54 10.95 -8.90
N GLY A 23 3.91 9.94 -8.30
CA GLY A 23 2.45 9.89 -8.13
C GLY A 23 1.92 11.01 -7.26
N PHE A 24 2.61 11.33 -6.16
CA PHE A 24 2.29 12.44 -5.28
C PHE A 24 2.34 13.78 -6.02
N GLU A 25 3.39 14.05 -6.79
CA GLU A 25 3.47 15.26 -7.61
C GLU A 25 2.36 15.32 -8.66
N LEU A 26 2.08 14.21 -9.33
CA LEU A 26 1.00 14.13 -10.33
C LEU A 26 -0.38 14.35 -9.73
N SER A 27 -0.60 13.99 -8.46
CA SER A 27 -1.90 14.16 -7.80
C SER A 27 -2.37 15.61 -7.76
N PHE A 28 -1.46 16.59 -7.76
CA PHE A 28 -1.81 18.02 -7.76
C PHE A 28 -2.31 18.53 -9.12
N TYR A 29 -2.07 17.80 -10.19
CA TYR A 29 -2.53 18.15 -11.54
C TYR A 29 -3.86 17.49 -11.88
N PHE A 30 -4.32 16.53 -11.08
CA PHE A 30 -5.58 15.82 -11.33
C PHE A 30 -6.71 16.42 -10.51
N SER A 31 -7.91 16.45 -11.10
CA SER A 31 -9.13 16.78 -10.34
C SER A 31 -9.47 15.66 -9.34
N THR A 32 -10.19 16.01 -8.28
CA THR A 32 -10.65 15.06 -7.26
C THR A 32 -11.39 13.88 -7.88
N ALA A 33 -12.23 14.12 -8.89
CA ALA A 33 -12.95 13.08 -9.62
C ALA A 33 -12.03 12.08 -10.31
N ILE A 34 -10.93 12.52 -10.94
CA ILE A 34 -9.95 11.64 -11.58
C ILE A 34 -9.23 10.80 -10.53
N ILE A 35 -8.83 11.41 -9.41
CA ILE A 35 -8.15 10.70 -8.32
C ILE A 35 -9.08 9.64 -7.72
N SER A 36 -10.33 9.98 -7.48
CA SER A 36 -11.38 9.08 -6.96
C SER A 36 -11.63 7.91 -7.93
N LEU A 37 -11.66 8.18 -9.21
CA LEU A 37 -11.83 7.14 -10.24
C LEU A 37 -10.61 6.19 -10.27
N ILE A 38 -9.39 6.71 -10.27
CA ILE A 38 -8.16 5.90 -10.22
C ILE A 38 -8.15 5.04 -8.94
N PHE A 39 -8.54 5.62 -7.80
CA PHE A 39 -8.65 4.93 -6.53
C PHE A 39 -9.64 3.76 -6.62
N THR A 40 -10.87 4.03 -7.06
CA THR A 40 -11.95 3.04 -7.14
C THR A 40 -11.61 1.89 -8.09
N VAL A 41 -11.06 2.21 -9.27
CA VAL A 41 -10.64 1.21 -10.26
C VAL A 41 -9.49 0.35 -9.70
N SER A 42 -8.49 0.99 -9.09
CA SER A 42 -7.34 0.28 -8.52
C SER A 42 -7.75 -0.66 -7.39
N LEU A 43 -8.60 -0.20 -6.47
CA LEU A 43 -9.09 -1.04 -5.37
C LEU A 43 -9.99 -2.18 -5.86
N SER A 44 -10.87 -1.90 -6.82
CA SER A 44 -11.73 -2.94 -7.42
C SER A 44 -10.91 -4.01 -8.12
N ALA A 45 -9.91 -3.62 -8.89
CA ALA A 45 -8.99 -4.55 -9.54
C ALA A 45 -8.21 -5.39 -8.52
N LEU A 46 -7.74 -4.79 -7.43
CA LEU A 46 -7.07 -5.50 -6.34
C LEU A 46 -8.03 -6.45 -5.60
N ALA A 47 -9.26 -6.03 -5.33
CA ALA A 47 -10.28 -6.85 -4.70
C ALA A 47 -10.59 -8.11 -5.54
N ILE A 48 -10.87 -7.92 -6.83
CA ILE A 48 -11.13 -9.02 -7.78
C ILE A 48 -9.92 -9.96 -7.84
N LYS A 49 -8.72 -9.41 -7.97
CA LYS A 49 -7.50 -10.20 -8.04
C LYS A 49 -7.24 -10.99 -6.75
N THR A 50 -7.49 -10.37 -5.59
CA THR A 50 -7.35 -11.02 -4.29
C THR A 50 -8.38 -12.13 -4.11
N PHE A 51 -9.60 -11.94 -4.60
CA PHE A 51 -10.65 -12.93 -4.54
C PHE A 51 -10.39 -14.13 -5.47
N LEU A 52 -9.95 -13.86 -6.70
CA LEU A 52 -9.69 -14.89 -7.72
C LEU A 52 -8.37 -15.65 -7.52
N ASN A 53 -7.43 -15.07 -6.76
CA ASN A 53 -6.10 -15.64 -6.65
C ASN A 53 -6.11 -16.90 -5.77
N ARG A 54 -6.23 -18.07 -6.41
CA ARG A 54 -5.96 -19.35 -5.75
C ARG A 54 -4.50 -19.39 -5.32
N SER A 55 -4.24 -19.89 -4.10
CA SER A 55 -2.90 -20.10 -3.57
C SER A 55 -2.03 -20.83 -4.60
N ARG A 56 -1.15 -20.11 -5.28
CA ARG A 56 -0.13 -20.76 -6.10
C ARG A 56 0.82 -21.45 -5.14
N ILE A 57 1.07 -22.73 -5.37
CA ILE A 57 2.18 -23.45 -4.75
C ILE A 57 3.43 -22.73 -5.25
N GLN A 58 4.06 -21.94 -4.39
CA GLN A 58 5.26 -21.19 -4.75
C GLN A 58 6.44 -22.15 -4.63
N ILE A 59 7.02 -22.48 -5.78
CA ILE A 59 8.27 -23.26 -5.87
C ILE A 59 9.40 -22.36 -5.34
N GLU A 60 10.21 -22.92 -4.47
CA GLU A 60 11.41 -22.23 -3.97
C GLU A 60 12.37 -21.92 -5.13
N VAL A 61 12.41 -20.68 -5.57
CA VAL A 61 13.48 -20.20 -6.44
C VAL A 61 14.41 -19.35 -5.57
N PHE A 62 15.54 -19.91 -5.18
CA PHE A 62 16.49 -19.26 -4.28
C PHE A 62 17.29 -18.13 -4.98
N ASN A 63 17.26 -18.09 -6.32
CA ASN A 63 17.89 -17.05 -7.14
C ASN A 63 16.88 -16.51 -8.15
N MET A 64 16.40 -15.29 -7.92
CA MET A 64 15.60 -14.58 -8.91
C MET A 64 16.45 -14.20 -10.12
N SER A 65 15.92 -14.45 -11.32
CA SER A 65 16.59 -14.02 -12.54
C SER A 65 16.61 -12.47 -12.62
N PRO A 66 17.60 -11.87 -13.30
CA PRO A 66 17.66 -10.42 -13.50
C PRO A 66 16.37 -9.85 -14.12
N ILE A 67 15.74 -10.61 -14.99
CA ILE A 67 14.46 -10.24 -15.65
C ILE A 67 13.32 -10.18 -14.63
N GLU A 68 13.26 -11.09 -13.69
CA GLU A 68 12.24 -11.11 -12.63
C GLU A 68 12.45 -9.97 -11.62
N ARG A 69 13.70 -9.62 -11.33
CA ARG A 69 14.05 -8.43 -10.53
C ARG A 69 13.57 -7.15 -11.19
N ALA A 70 13.84 -6.99 -12.49
CA ALA A 70 13.41 -5.82 -13.26
C ALA A 70 11.87 -5.73 -13.34
N LYS A 71 11.18 -6.84 -13.60
CA LYS A 71 9.70 -6.89 -13.58
C LYS A 71 9.14 -6.52 -12.22
N GLY A 72 9.76 -6.99 -11.13
CA GLY A 72 9.41 -6.58 -9.77
C GLY A 72 9.55 -5.08 -9.59
N SER A 73 10.70 -4.49 -9.93
CA SER A 73 10.95 -3.05 -9.81
C SER A 73 9.95 -2.21 -10.59
N ILE A 74 9.63 -2.57 -11.83
CA ILE A 74 8.62 -1.89 -12.64
C ILE A 74 7.23 -2.00 -11.98
N SER A 75 6.86 -3.17 -11.51
CA SER A 75 5.58 -3.38 -10.84
C SER A 75 5.45 -2.57 -9.54
N PHE A 76 6.54 -2.46 -8.76
CA PHE A 76 6.54 -1.66 -7.54
C PHE A 76 6.58 -0.17 -7.82
N CYS A 77 7.27 0.27 -8.87
CA CYS A 77 7.22 1.66 -9.31
C CYS A 77 5.80 2.04 -9.75
N GLY A 78 5.14 1.21 -10.57
CA GLY A 78 3.74 1.43 -10.97
C GLY A 78 2.76 1.37 -9.79
N GLY A 79 2.92 0.42 -8.88
CA GLY A 79 2.14 0.35 -7.65
C GLY A 79 2.36 1.55 -6.73
N GLY A 80 3.61 2.02 -6.64
CA GLY A 80 3.97 3.23 -5.92
C GLY A 80 3.33 4.48 -6.53
N LEU A 81 3.34 4.60 -7.86
CA LEU A 81 2.71 5.70 -8.58
C LEU A 81 1.21 5.77 -8.27
N ILE A 82 0.50 4.66 -8.35
CA ILE A 82 -0.92 4.59 -7.98
C ILE A 82 -1.12 4.96 -6.51
N ALA A 83 -0.28 4.45 -5.61
CA ALA A 83 -0.34 4.76 -4.18
C ALA A 83 -0.08 6.24 -3.91
N GLY A 84 0.83 6.88 -4.64
CA GLY A 84 1.14 8.31 -4.56
C GLY A 84 -0.01 9.18 -5.04
N ILE A 85 -0.61 8.87 -6.18
CA ILE A 85 -1.76 9.62 -6.73
C ILE A 85 -2.97 9.53 -5.80
N THR A 86 -3.25 8.33 -5.29
CA THR A 86 -4.48 8.05 -4.55
C THR A 86 -4.38 8.22 -3.05
N GLY A 87 -3.17 8.31 -2.50
CA GLY A 87 -2.94 8.37 -1.05
C GLY A 87 -3.33 7.09 -0.28
N ILE A 88 -3.59 5.97 -0.96
CA ILE A 88 -4.05 4.69 -0.32
C ILE A 88 -3.03 4.15 0.70
N GLY A 89 -1.80 4.64 0.71
CA GLY A 89 -0.74 4.01 1.48
C GLY A 89 -0.29 2.67 0.87
N GLY A 90 1.03 2.45 0.82
CA GLY A 90 1.61 1.34 0.06
C GLY A 90 1.14 -0.06 0.42
N GLY A 91 0.66 -0.28 1.67
CA GLY A 91 0.37 -1.63 2.17
C GLY A 91 -0.68 -2.40 1.37
N SER A 92 -1.76 -1.76 0.98
CA SER A 92 -2.85 -2.39 0.23
C SER A 92 -2.42 -2.86 -1.16
N ILE A 93 -1.51 -2.13 -1.80
CA ILE A 93 -1.02 -2.41 -3.15
C ILE A 93 0.20 -3.34 -3.10
N LEU A 94 1.10 -3.14 -2.12
CA LEU A 94 2.35 -3.88 -2.01
C LEU A 94 2.15 -5.37 -1.73
N ALA A 95 1.26 -5.72 -0.79
CA ALA A 95 1.05 -7.11 -0.41
C ALA A 95 0.62 -8.00 -1.60
N PRO A 96 -0.36 -7.61 -2.44
CA PRO A 96 -0.69 -8.34 -3.66
C PRO A 96 0.44 -8.38 -4.69
N LEU A 97 1.22 -7.29 -4.82
CA LEU A 97 2.34 -7.24 -5.76
C LEU A 97 3.47 -8.18 -5.34
N VAL A 98 3.87 -8.14 -4.07
CA VAL A 98 4.87 -9.07 -3.51
C VAL A 98 4.42 -10.52 -3.66
N GLY A 99 3.14 -10.80 -3.42
CA GLY A 99 2.56 -12.13 -3.57
C GLY A 99 2.52 -12.67 -5.00
N GLN A 100 2.72 -11.83 -6.01
CA GLN A 100 2.78 -12.22 -7.43
C GLN A 100 4.19 -12.55 -7.90
N LEU A 101 5.20 -12.15 -7.14
CA LEU A 101 6.59 -12.43 -7.50
C LEU A 101 6.88 -13.91 -7.37
N LYS A 102 7.51 -14.46 -8.40
CA LYS A 102 8.04 -15.82 -8.35
C LYS A 102 9.20 -15.87 -7.36
N GLY A 103 9.20 -16.86 -6.48
CA GLY A 103 10.27 -17.05 -5.49
C GLY A 103 10.05 -16.37 -4.14
N VAL A 104 8.95 -15.64 -3.93
CA VAL A 104 8.56 -15.12 -2.62
C VAL A 104 7.54 -16.04 -1.97
N LYS A 105 7.87 -16.61 -0.80
CA LYS A 105 6.94 -17.46 -0.03
C LYS A 105 5.84 -16.62 0.61
N THR A 106 4.67 -17.22 0.81
CA THR A 106 3.53 -16.55 1.47
C THR A 106 3.90 -15.96 2.83
N GLN A 107 4.76 -16.64 3.59
CA GLN A 107 5.25 -16.18 4.90
C GLN A 107 6.19 -14.95 4.78
N GLN A 108 6.87 -14.78 3.64
CA GLN A 108 7.76 -13.66 3.38
C GLN A 108 7.02 -12.41 2.93
N ILE A 109 5.79 -12.55 2.38
CA ILE A 109 5.02 -11.42 1.84
C ILE A 109 4.86 -10.32 2.88
N ALA A 110 4.41 -10.67 4.07
CA ALA A 110 4.21 -9.69 5.15
C ALA A 110 5.52 -9.01 5.56
N VAL A 111 6.63 -9.75 5.56
CA VAL A 111 7.93 -9.21 5.95
C VAL A 111 8.42 -8.23 4.90
N TYR A 112 8.43 -8.60 3.61
CA TYR A 112 8.79 -7.70 2.52
C TYR A 112 7.90 -6.44 2.51
N THR A 113 6.58 -6.62 2.63
CA THR A 113 5.62 -5.51 2.63
C THR A 113 5.89 -4.55 3.76
N ASN A 114 6.11 -5.05 4.99
CA ASN A 114 6.35 -4.18 6.14
C ASN A 114 7.66 -3.39 5.99
N TYR A 115 8.75 -4.00 5.55
CA TYR A 115 10.00 -3.29 5.32
C TYR A 115 9.87 -2.24 4.21
N MET A 116 9.23 -2.59 3.11
CA MET A 116 8.99 -1.65 2.02
C MET A 116 8.09 -0.48 2.45
N MET A 117 7.10 -0.73 3.31
CA MET A 117 6.26 0.33 3.87
C MET A 117 7.04 1.28 4.79
N ILE A 118 7.97 0.76 5.59
CA ILE A 118 8.82 1.60 6.44
C ILE A 118 9.71 2.50 5.58
N ILE A 119 10.41 1.93 4.59
CA ILE A 119 11.29 2.67 3.69
C ILE A 119 10.47 3.68 2.87
N GLY A 120 9.34 3.24 2.32
CA GLY A 120 8.42 4.07 1.55
C GLY A 120 7.82 5.20 2.39
N GLY A 121 7.44 4.91 3.64
CA GLY A 121 6.90 5.89 4.58
C GLY A 121 7.88 7.02 4.89
N ILE A 122 9.16 6.69 5.11
CA ILE A 122 10.21 7.70 5.34
C ILE A 122 10.37 8.59 4.09
N GLY A 123 10.41 7.99 2.89
CA GLY A 123 10.50 8.74 1.64
C GLY A 123 9.32 9.68 1.42
N ASN A 124 8.09 9.21 1.70
CA ASN A 124 6.87 10.00 1.53
C ASN A 124 6.75 11.12 2.57
N LEU A 125 7.19 10.86 3.81
CA LEU A 125 7.12 11.82 4.89
C LEU A 125 7.82 13.14 4.51
N TYR A 126 8.96 13.06 3.82
CA TYR A 126 9.67 14.22 3.33
C TYR A 126 8.80 15.10 2.42
N GLY A 127 8.13 14.50 1.41
CA GLY A 127 7.26 15.23 0.50
C GLY A 127 6.07 15.91 1.20
N TYR A 128 5.43 15.20 2.15
CA TYR A 128 4.30 15.73 2.91
C TYR A 128 4.69 16.83 3.92
N LEU A 129 5.87 16.77 4.50
CA LEU A 129 6.34 17.76 5.48
C LEU A 129 6.85 19.04 4.82
N THR A 130 7.49 18.94 3.64
CA THR A 130 8.14 20.07 2.98
C THR A 130 7.18 20.92 2.15
N ARG A 131 6.03 20.39 1.77
CA ARG A 131 5.07 21.11 0.94
C ARG A 131 4.15 21.98 1.79
N ALA A 132 4.04 23.26 1.44
CA ALA A 132 3.15 24.19 2.11
C ALA A 132 1.67 23.77 1.93
N PHE A 133 0.91 23.77 3.01
CA PHE A 133 -0.52 23.51 2.98
C PHE A 133 -1.25 24.73 2.38
N PRO A 134 -2.12 24.56 1.37
CA PRO A 134 -2.69 25.68 0.61
C PRO A 134 -3.75 26.48 1.38
N TYR A 135 -4.16 26.05 2.56
CA TYR A 135 -5.17 26.73 3.37
C TYR A 135 -4.54 27.31 4.63
N ASP A 136 -4.89 28.57 4.95
CA ASP A 136 -4.43 29.30 6.15
C ASP A 136 -5.01 28.77 7.47
N ILE A 137 -5.46 27.53 7.50
CA ILE A 137 -5.96 26.88 8.71
C ILE A 137 -4.76 26.34 9.47
N SER A 138 -4.13 27.17 10.29
CA SER A 138 -3.10 26.70 11.23
C SER A 138 -3.76 25.92 12.36
N LEU A 139 -4.04 24.64 12.10
CA LEU A 139 -4.40 23.70 13.16
C LEU A 139 -3.17 23.47 14.03
N SER A 140 -3.36 23.57 15.36
CA SER A 140 -2.25 23.34 16.29
C SER A 140 -1.60 21.97 16.03
N GLY A 141 -0.27 21.95 15.81
CA GLY A 141 0.46 20.73 15.53
C GLY A 141 0.48 20.28 14.06
N GLN A 142 0.16 21.16 13.10
CA GLN A 142 0.27 20.88 11.68
C GLN A 142 1.62 21.39 11.12
N LEU A 143 2.29 20.54 10.34
CA LEU A 143 3.48 20.89 9.56
C LEU A 143 3.31 20.34 8.14
N GLY A 144 3.22 21.23 7.16
CA GLY A 144 2.87 20.86 5.79
C GLY A 144 1.50 20.16 5.73
N TYR A 145 1.44 19.02 5.10
CA TYR A 145 0.24 18.18 5.02
C TYR A 145 0.07 17.21 6.21
N VAL A 146 0.97 17.25 7.21
CA VAL A 146 0.95 16.33 8.34
C VAL A 146 0.44 17.02 9.61
N ASN A 147 -0.63 16.49 10.17
CA ASN A 147 -1.14 16.89 11.47
C ASN A 147 -0.67 15.89 12.54
N PHE A 148 0.26 16.28 13.41
CA PHE A 148 0.86 15.41 14.40
C PHE A 148 -0.10 14.91 15.49
N LEU A 149 -1.15 15.67 15.78
CA LEU A 149 -2.20 15.20 16.72
C LEU A 149 -2.97 14.02 16.12
N VAL A 150 -3.38 14.14 14.86
CA VAL A 150 -4.07 13.05 14.14
C VAL A 150 -3.15 11.84 14.02
N VAL A 151 -1.89 12.05 13.65
CA VAL A 151 -0.89 10.97 13.59
C VAL A 151 -0.75 10.28 14.93
N GLY A 152 -0.68 11.02 16.04
CA GLY A 152 -0.59 10.47 17.39
C GLY A 152 -1.79 9.57 17.73
N VAL A 153 -3.01 10.07 17.52
CA VAL A 153 -4.23 9.31 17.81
C VAL A 153 -4.33 8.05 16.94
N VAL A 154 -4.08 8.16 15.64
CA VAL A 154 -4.11 7.03 14.70
C VAL A 154 -3.03 6.00 15.04
N THR A 155 -1.82 6.45 15.41
CA THR A 155 -0.72 5.56 15.79
C THR A 155 -1.04 4.79 17.06
N LEU A 156 -1.55 5.46 18.09
CA LEU A 156 -1.94 4.81 19.35
C LEU A 156 -3.08 3.81 19.12
N GLY A 157 -4.10 4.19 18.37
CA GLY A 157 -5.21 3.31 18.00
C GLY A 157 -4.74 2.07 17.22
N SER A 158 -3.88 2.27 16.22
CA SER A 158 -3.31 1.18 15.42
C SER A 158 -2.43 0.25 16.25
N PHE A 159 -1.65 0.81 17.17
CA PHE A 159 -0.83 0.03 18.08
C PHE A 159 -1.69 -0.84 19.01
N GLY A 160 -2.72 -0.27 19.62
CA GLY A 160 -3.68 -1.02 20.45
C GLY A 160 -4.37 -2.15 19.66
N MET A 161 -4.88 -1.86 18.46
CA MET A 161 -5.51 -2.86 17.58
C MET A 161 -4.55 -3.96 17.12
N SER A 162 -3.25 -3.66 17.01
CA SER A 162 -2.23 -4.64 16.66
C SER A 162 -2.15 -5.81 17.64
N PHE A 163 -2.32 -5.55 18.93
CA PHE A 163 -2.34 -6.61 19.95
C PHE A 163 -3.52 -7.55 19.78
N PHE A 164 -4.71 -7.01 19.50
CA PHE A 164 -5.90 -7.82 19.22
C PHE A 164 -5.73 -8.63 17.93
N SER A 165 -5.18 -8.01 16.89
CA SER A 165 -4.92 -8.65 15.60
C SER A 165 -3.92 -9.81 15.71
N MET A 166 -2.89 -9.69 16.55
CA MET A 166 -1.93 -10.78 16.80
C MET A 166 -2.59 -12.00 17.42
N LYS A 167 -3.52 -11.82 18.36
CA LYS A 167 -4.27 -12.93 18.96
C LYS A 167 -5.19 -13.63 17.95
N LEU A 168 -5.79 -12.90 17.02
CA LEU A 168 -6.68 -13.43 15.99
C LEU A 168 -5.92 -14.13 14.85
N ARG A 169 -4.68 -13.74 14.60
CA ARG A 169 -3.89 -14.22 13.45
C ARG A 169 -3.69 -15.75 13.42
N GLY A 170 -3.65 -16.40 14.58
CA GLY A 170 -3.52 -17.87 14.70
C GLY A 170 -4.84 -18.63 14.53
N LEU A 171 -5.97 -17.95 14.67
CA LEU A 171 -7.30 -18.56 14.69
C LEU A 171 -8.02 -18.48 13.35
N MET A 172 -7.61 -17.59 12.45
CA MET A 172 -8.31 -17.36 11.18
C MET A 172 -7.76 -18.23 10.05
N ASN A 173 -8.65 -18.87 9.33
CA ASN A 173 -8.33 -19.62 8.11
C ASN A 173 -7.82 -18.62 7.04
N PRO A 174 -6.64 -18.87 6.40
CA PRO A 174 -6.08 -18.01 5.37
C PRO A 174 -7.02 -17.71 4.20
N VAL A 175 -7.91 -18.65 3.86
CA VAL A 175 -8.92 -18.47 2.81
C VAL A 175 -9.98 -17.45 3.25
N LEU A 176 -10.43 -17.56 4.51
CA LEU A 176 -11.42 -16.63 5.08
C LEU A 176 -10.83 -15.22 5.19
N THR A 177 -9.60 -15.08 5.68
CA THR A 177 -8.89 -13.79 5.78
C THR A 177 -8.80 -13.11 4.42
N ARG A 178 -8.51 -13.87 3.36
CA ARG A 178 -8.43 -13.36 1.99
C ARG A 178 -9.78 -12.87 1.46
N LYS A 179 -10.83 -13.64 1.70
CA LYS A 179 -12.20 -13.27 1.31
C LYS A 179 -12.66 -12.01 2.04
N LEU A 180 -12.42 -11.92 3.35
CA LEU A 180 -12.74 -10.75 4.15
C LEU A 180 -11.99 -9.51 3.64
N LEU A 181 -10.69 -9.64 3.36
CA LEU A 181 -9.90 -8.54 2.80
C LEU A 181 -10.47 -8.07 1.45
N ALA A 182 -10.82 -8.98 0.55
CA ALA A 182 -11.40 -8.64 -0.74
C ALA A 182 -12.76 -7.92 -0.59
N ILE A 183 -13.61 -8.37 0.35
CA ILE A 183 -14.90 -7.74 0.64
C ILE A 183 -14.69 -6.32 1.19
N ILE A 184 -13.77 -6.14 2.13
CA ILE A 184 -13.46 -4.83 2.69
C ILE A 184 -12.97 -3.87 1.61
N LEU A 185 -12.04 -4.30 0.75
CA LEU A 185 -11.54 -3.50 -0.36
C LEU A 185 -12.65 -3.11 -1.33
N PHE A 186 -13.56 -4.03 -1.61
CA PHE A 186 -14.71 -3.76 -2.48
C PHE A 186 -15.71 -2.79 -1.84
N CYS A 187 -15.99 -2.93 -0.54
CA CYS A 187 -16.84 -2.00 0.20
C CYS A 187 -16.26 -0.57 0.22
N ILE A 188 -14.95 -0.44 0.41
CA ILE A 188 -14.28 0.87 0.37
C ILE A 188 -14.37 1.47 -1.04
N ALA A 189 -14.12 0.67 -2.09
CA ALA A 189 -14.25 1.13 -3.47
C ALA A 189 -15.68 1.58 -3.80
N ALA A 190 -16.69 0.80 -3.39
CA ALA A 190 -18.10 1.14 -3.57
C ALA A 190 -18.49 2.41 -2.81
N TYR A 191 -18.03 2.55 -1.57
CA TYR A 191 -18.28 3.75 -0.75
C TYR A 191 -17.70 5.01 -1.41
N MET A 192 -16.47 4.97 -1.91
CA MET A 192 -15.85 6.09 -2.61
C MET A 192 -16.58 6.44 -3.91
N CYS A 193 -17.03 5.41 -4.66
CA CYS A 193 -17.83 5.62 -5.86
C CYS A 193 -19.15 6.33 -5.54
N ILE A 194 -19.86 5.90 -4.48
CA ILE A 194 -21.12 6.52 -4.06
C ILE A 194 -20.90 7.98 -3.61
N LEU A 195 -19.84 8.24 -2.83
CA LEU A 195 -19.50 9.60 -2.41
C LEU A 195 -19.31 10.54 -3.58
N GLU A 196 -18.57 10.12 -4.61
CA GLU A 196 -18.31 10.94 -5.78
C GLU A 196 -19.57 11.21 -6.61
N PHE A 197 -20.42 10.18 -6.83
CA PHE A 197 -21.59 10.29 -7.69
C PHE A 197 -22.83 10.86 -7.00
N VAL A 198 -22.91 10.84 -5.66
CA VAL A 198 -24.10 11.30 -4.91
C VAL A 198 -23.88 12.70 -4.34
N PHE A 199 -22.64 13.08 -4.03
CA PHE A 199 -22.34 14.35 -3.35
C PHE A 199 -21.58 15.36 -4.24
N HIS A 200 -21.28 15.01 -5.47
CA HIS A 200 -20.79 15.89 -6.53
C HIS A 200 -21.69 15.82 -7.76
#